data_0f03a563a8200d2508f3e9ce62e4e151
#
_entry.id   0f03a563a8200d2508f3e9ce62e4e151
#
_cell.length_a   1.000
_cell.length_b   1.000
_cell.length_c   1.000
_cell.angle_alpha   90.00
_cell.angle_beta   90.00
_cell.angle_gamma   90.00
#
_symmetry.space_group_name_H-M   'P 1'
#
loop_
_entity.id
_entity.type
_entity.pdbx_description
1 polymer ?
#
loop_
_entity_poly.entity_id
_entity_poly.type
_entity_poly.pdbx_seq_one_letter_code
_entity_poly.pdbx_strand_id
1 'polypeptide(L)'
;MNPDTQVVFLKDHPNFVDKVASLWHEEWENKSTKDDLERKRISVVRNAQKNQIPFVLIAMIGDELAGSASVFENDLKNRPELGPWLAAVVTKQQYRGQRVAEVLTSAVITECKRLGYTRIYLRTEKADGYFSRLGWKLTDDTIDEKGLPTRVFSKDI
;
A
#
# COMPACT_ATOMS: atom_id res chain seq x y z
N MET A 1 -17.14 8.24 6.85
CA MET A 1 -16.71 7.63 5.55
C MET A 1 -17.59 8.17 4.45
N ASN A 2 -17.00 8.50 3.30
CA ASN A 2 -17.77 8.95 2.15
C ASN A 2 -18.55 7.77 1.56
N PRO A 3 -19.88 7.84 1.43
CA PRO A 3 -20.68 6.72 0.93
C PRO A 3 -20.43 6.40 -0.56
N ASP A 4 -19.81 7.33 -1.29
CA ASP A 4 -19.47 7.11 -2.71
C ASP A 4 -18.12 6.42 -2.90
N THR A 5 -17.44 6.04 -1.81
CA THR A 5 -16.15 5.38 -1.88
C THR A 5 -16.31 3.94 -2.36
N GLN A 6 -15.62 3.60 -3.46
CA GLN A 6 -15.53 2.23 -3.97
C GLN A 6 -14.08 1.80 -4.00
N VAL A 7 -13.82 0.52 -3.69
CA VAL A 7 -12.48 -0.06 -3.81
C VAL A 7 -12.52 -1.10 -4.92
N VAL A 8 -11.59 -0.96 -5.87
CA VAL A 8 -11.49 -1.83 -7.04
C VAL A 8 -10.03 -2.21 -7.28
N PHE A 9 -9.80 -3.28 -8.05
CA PHE A 9 -8.45 -3.61 -8.50
C PHE A 9 -7.99 -2.65 -9.59
N LEU A 10 -6.76 -2.16 -9.45
CA LEU A 10 -6.18 -1.32 -10.49
C LEU A 10 -6.09 -2.06 -11.83
N LYS A 11 -5.86 -3.37 -11.81
CA LYS A 11 -5.80 -4.19 -13.02
C LYS A 11 -7.05 -4.04 -13.89
N ASP A 12 -8.21 -3.90 -13.26
CA ASP A 12 -9.49 -3.75 -13.97
C ASP A 12 -9.72 -2.32 -14.48
N HIS A 13 -8.84 -1.38 -14.09
CA HIS A 13 -8.93 0.04 -14.43
C HIS A 13 -7.57 0.60 -14.89
N PRO A 14 -7.01 0.07 -15.99
CA PRO A 14 -5.64 0.45 -16.40
C PRO A 14 -5.50 1.93 -16.77
N ASN A 15 -6.59 2.62 -17.05
CA ASN A 15 -6.59 4.05 -17.28
C ASN A 15 -6.17 4.88 -16.05
N PHE A 16 -6.14 4.28 -14.86
CA PHE A 16 -5.67 4.95 -13.63
C PHE A 16 -4.19 4.69 -13.31
N VAL A 17 -3.49 3.88 -14.10
CA VAL A 17 -2.08 3.55 -13.84
C VAL A 17 -1.22 4.81 -13.73
N ASP A 18 -1.36 5.75 -14.65
CA ASP A 18 -0.54 6.96 -14.63
C ASP A 18 -0.85 7.84 -13.42
N LYS A 19 -2.11 7.91 -13.01
CA LYS A 19 -2.51 8.66 -11.82
C LYS A 19 -1.97 8.02 -10.53
N VAL A 20 -1.99 6.70 -10.44
CA VAL A 20 -1.41 5.98 -9.31
C VAL A 20 0.11 6.17 -9.27
N ALA A 21 0.78 6.09 -10.43
CA ALA A 21 2.21 6.32 -10.52
C ALA A 21 2.59 7.73 -10.05
N SER A 22 1.82 8.74 -10.45
CA SER A 22 2.02 10.11 -10.00
C SER A 22 1.84 10.25 -8.49
N LEU A 23 0.82 9.58 -7.94
CA LEU A 23 0.53 9.59 -6.51
C LEU A 23 1.69 8.96 -5.71
N TRP A 24 2.22 7.84 -6.16
CA TRP A 24 3.38 7.20 -5.51
C TRP A 24 4.64 8.03 -5.66
N HIS A 25 4.85 8.62 -6.83
CA HIS A 25 6.00 9.48 -7.10
C HIS A 25 6.03 10.71 -6.17
N GLU A 26 4.89 11.34 -5.94
CA GLU A 26 4.79 12.47 -5.03
C GLU A 26 5.07 12.08 -3.58
N GLU A 27 4.76 10.85 -3.19
CA GLU A 27 4.87 10.41 -1.80
C GLU A 27 6.29 9.93 -1.44
N TRP A 28 6.97 9.20 -2.31
CA TRP A 28 8.16 8.46 -1.89
C TRP A 28 9.45 8.74 -2.61
N GLU A 29 9.50 9.44 -3.68
CA GLU A 29 10.73 9.55 -4.42
C GLU A 29 11.28 10.96 -4.46
N ASN A 30 12.55 11.06 -4.86
CA ASN A 30 13.11 12.32 -5.26
C ASN A 30 12.37 12.80 -6.52
N LYS A 31 11.61 13.84 -6.38
CA LYS A 31 10.62 14.31 -7.37
C LYS A 31 11.24 15.03 -8.55
N SER A 32 12.55 14.90 -8.74
CA SER A 32 13.28 15.83 -9.61
C SER A 32 13.41 15.39 -11.06
N THR A 33 13.07 14.12 -11.41
CA THR A 33 13.31 13.63 -12.76
C THR A 33 12.10 12.95 -13.36
N LYS A 34 11.97 13.09 -14.69
CA LYS A 34 10.98 12.40 -15.50
C LYS A 34 11.20 10.87 -15.46
N ASP A 35 12.45 10.45 -15.33
CA ASP A 35 12.81 9.02 -15.25
C ASP A 35 12.27 8.37 -13.98
N ASP A 36 12.21 9.08 -12.87
CA ASP A 36 11.65 8.55 -11.62
C ASP A 36 10.16 8.26 -11.76
N LEU A 37 9.43 9.14 -12.44
CA LEU A 37 8.01 8.92 -12.70
C LEU A 37 7.79 7.69 -13.59
N GLU A 38 8.61 7.51 -14.62
CA GLU A 38 8.51 6.34 -15.49
C GLU A 38 8.83 5.04 -14.74
N ARG A 39 9.82 5.04 -13.84
CA ARG A 39 10.10 3.88 -12.98
C ARG A 39 8.92 3.56 -12.08
N LYS A 40 8.26 4.59 -11.53
CA LYS A 40 7.05 4.39 -10.72
C LYS A 40 5.93 3.77 -11.56
N ARG A 41 5.74 4.26 -12.78
CA ARG A 41 4.75 3.71 -13.69
C ARG A 41 5.00 2.22 -13.96
N ILE A 42 6.24 1.85 -14.24
CA ILE A 42 6.64 0.46 -14.46
C ILE A 42 6.36 -0.37 -13.20
N SER A 43 6.71 0.15 -12.03
CA SER A 43 6.45 -0.52 -10.75
C SER A 43 4.97 -0.74 -10.52
N VAL A 44 4.14 0.27 -10.78
CA VAL A 44 2.69 0.17 -10.64
C VAL A 44 2.14 -0.94 -11.53
N VAL A 45 2.52 -0.96 -12.80
CA VAL A 45 2.06 -1.99 -13.75
C VAL A 45 2.48 -3.39 -13.29
N ARG A 46 3.75 -3.54 -12.87
CA ARG A 46 4.28 -4.83 -12.42
C ARG A 46 3.52 -5.37 -11.22
N ASN A 47 3.11 -4.50 -10.32
CA ASN A 47 2.44 -4.90 -9.08
C ASN A 47 0.91 -5.01 -9.22
N ALA A 48 0.34 -4.52 -10.30
CA ALA A 48 -1.11 -4.47 -10.49
C ALA A 48 -1.66 -5.77 -11.07
N GLN A 49 -1.58 -6.84 -10.29
CA GLN A 49 -2.17 -8.14 -10.63
C GLN A 49 -3.53 -8.30 -9.94
N LYS A 50 -4.19 -9.42 -10.19
CA LYS A 50 -5.49 -9.76 -9.60
C LYS A 50 -5.51 -11.24 -9.28
N ASN A 51 -6.15 -11.62 -8.16
CA ASN A 51 -6.25 -12.99 -7.66
C ASN A 51 -4.91 -13.61 -7.25
N GLN A 52 -3.90 -12.79 -7.07
CA GLN A 52 -2.58 -13.19 -6.60
C GLN A 52 -1.81 -11.96 -6.13
N ILE A 53 -0.79 -12.14 -5.32
CA ILE A 53 0.13 -11.06 -4.97
C ILE A 53 1.27 -11.00 -6.00
N PRO A 54 1.83 -9.83 -6.28
CA PRO A 54 1.42 -8.52 -5.78
C PRO A 54 0.14 -8.02 -6.45
N PHE A 55 -0.63 -7.21 -5.72
CA PHE A 55 -1.80 -6.54 -6.31
C PHE A 55 -1.90 -5.10 -5.80
N VAL A 56 -2.65 -4.28 -6.53
CA VAL A 56 -2.91 -2.88 -6.16
C VAL A 56 -4.41 -2.67 -6.15
N LEU A 57 -4.90 -2.16 -5.03
CA LEU A 57 -6.29 -1.70 -4.91
C LEU A 57 -6.30 -0.18 -4.98
N ILE A 58 -7.32 0.37 -5.60
CA ILE A 58 -7.55 1.81 -5.63
C ILE A 58 -8.89 2.14 -5.02
N ALA A 59 -8.94 3.26 -4.32
CA ALA A 59 -10.18 3.82 -3.82
C ALA A 59 -10.64 4.91 -4.78
N MET A 60 -11.89 4.79 -5.22
CA MET A 60 -12.55 5.76 -6.08
C MET A 60 -13.62 6.47 -5.30
N ILE A 61 -13.69 7.78 -5.42
CA ILE A 61 -14.82 8.58 -4.93
C ILE A 61 -15.47 9.19 -6.16
N GLY A 62 -16.64 8.66 -6.55
CA GLY A 62 -17.20 8.92 -7.86
C GLY A 62 -16.25 8.42 -8.94
N ASP A 63 -15.89 9.29 -9.88
CA ASP A 63 -14.99 8.96 -10.99
C ASP A 63 -13.53 9.34 -10.69
N GLU A 64 -13.22 9.79 -9.48
CA GLU A 64 -11.89 10.27 -9.14
C GLU A 64 -11.12 9.27 -8.28
N LEU A 65 -9.82 9.13 -8.57
CA LEU A 65 -8.90 8.38 -7.73
C LEU A 65 -8.70 9.12 -6.41
N ALA A 66 -9.01 8.44 -5.29
CA ALA A 66 -8.82 9.01 -3.96
C ALA A 66 -7.58 8.47 -3.25
N GLY A 67 -7.16 7.26 -3.57
CA GLY A 67 -6.01 6.66 -2.94
C GLY A 67 -5.70 5.27 -3.47
N SER A 68 -4.63 4.68 -2.96
CA SER A 68 -4.23 3.32 -3.31
C SER A 68 -3.67 2.58 -2.10
N ALA A 69 -3.69 1.26 -2.16
CA ALA A 69 -2.98 0.37 -1.26
C ALA A 69 -2.54 -0.86 -2.03
N SER A 70 -1.41 -1.41 -1.66
CA SER A 70 -0.84 -2.54 -2.38
C SER A 70 -0.48 -3.66 -1.43
N VAL A 71 -0.34 -4.86 -1.98
CA VAL A 71 0.27 -5.98 -1.29
C VAL A 71 1.45 -6.43 -2.12
N PHE A 72 2.63 -6.43 -1.52
CA PHE A 72 3.88 -6.87 -2.15
C PHE A 72 4.31 -8.21 -1.56
N GLU A 73 5.05 -8.98 -2.36
CA GLU A 73 5.66 -10.22 -1.87
C GLU A 73 6.73 -9.93 -0.84
N ASN A 74 7.54 -8.89 -1.08
CA ASN A 74 8.56 -8.44 -0.14
C ASN A 74 8.69 -6.92 -0.18
N ASP A 75 8.75 -6.32 1.00
CA ASP A 75 8.93 -4.87 1.15
C ASP A 75 10.13 -4.52 2.03
N LEU A 76 10.89 -5.53 2.48
CA LEU A 76 12.07 -5.34 3.29
C LEU A 76 13.11 -6.41 2.93
N LYS A 77 14.16 -6.01 2.22
CA LYS A 77 15.12 -6.94 1.63
C LYS A 77 15.84 -7.83 2.64
N ASN A 78 16.09 -7.34 3.84
CA ASN A 78 16.74 -8.13 4.88
C ASN A 78 15.77 -9.02 5.68
N ARG A 79 14.53 -9.10 5.26
CA ARG A 79 13.51 -10.01 5.81
C ARG A 79 12.79 -10.74 4.68
N PRO A 80 13.52 -11.50 3.87
CA PRO A 80 12.92 -12.17 2.70
C PRO A 80 11.89 -13.25 3.08
N GLU A 81 11.95 -13.76 4.30
CA GLU A 81 11.05 -14.78 4.82
C GLU A 81 9.68 -14.24 5.21
N LEU A 82 9.55 -12.92 5.37
CA LEU A 82 8.29 -12.30 5.78
C LEU A 82 7.47 -11.88 4.55
N GLY A 83 6.17 -12.04 4.66
CA GLY A 83 5.21 -11.62 3.64
C GLY A 83 3.86 -12.32 3.83
N PRO A 84 2.81 -11.83 3.19
CA PRO A 84 2.75 -10.66 2.31
C PRO A 84 2.81 -9.34 3.08
N TRP A 85 3.10 -8.24 2.36
CA TRP A 85 3.28 -6.93 2.94
C TRP A 85 2.22 -5.95 2.45
N LEU A 86 1.53 -5.30 3.37
CA LEU A 86 0.75 -4.09 3.08
C LEU A 86 1.75 -2.96 2.79
N ALA A 87 1.64 -2.34 1.64
CA ALA A 87 2.60 -1.34 1.19
C ALA A 87 1.92 -0.29 0.33
N ALA A 88 2.61 0.81 0.10
CA ALA A 88 2.16 1.88 -0.80
C ALA A 88 0.74 2.35 -0.50
N VAL A 89 0.43 2.56 0.78
CA VAL A 89 -0.85 3.12 1.22
C VAL A 89 -0.76 4.63 1.12
N VAL A 90 -1.50 5.21 0.19
CA VAL A 90 -1.49 6.66 -0.06
C VAL A 90 -2.90 7.16 -0.25
N THR A 91 -3.22 8.28 0.38
CA THR A 91 -4.47 9.01 0.15
C THR A 91 -4.13 10.36 -0.48
N LYS A 92 -4.82 10.72 -1.55
CA LYS A 92 -4.72 12.06 -2.11
C LYS A 92 -5.04 13.10 -1.04
N GLN A 93 -4.31 14.22 -1.06
CA GLN A 93 -4.43 15.25 -0.03
C GLN A 93 -5.87 15.74 0.13
N GLN A 94 -6.60 15.96 -0.95
CA GLN A 94 -7.98 16.46 -0.91
C GLN A 94 -8.98 15.47 -0.30
N TYR A 95 -8.60 14.20 -0.20
CA TYR A 95 -9.48 13.16 0.37
C TYR A 95 -9.02 12.68 1.75
N ARG A 96 -8.00 13.30 2.33
CA ARG A 96 -7.55 12.97 3.69
C ARG A 96 -8.63 13.32 4.70
N GLY A 97 -8.70 12.54 5.78
CA GLY A 97 -9.72 12.72 6.81
C GLY A 97 -11.06 12.06 6.49
N GLN A 98 -11.18 11.35 5.37
CA GLN A 98 -12.40 10.66 4.96
C GLN A 98 -12.29 9.13 5.07
N ARG A 99 -11.32 8.64 5.84
CA ARG A 99 -11.09 7.21 6.09
C ARG A 99 -10.75 6.38 4.85
N VAL A 100 -10.15 6.99 3.84
CA VAL A 100 -9.78 6.29 2.61
C VAL A 100 -8.75 5.19 2.88
N ALA A 101 -7.70 5.51 3.65
CA ALA A 101 -6.67 4.52 4.01
C ALA A 101 -7.25 3.36 4.82
N GLU A 102 -8.19 3.63 5.72
CA GLU A 102 -8.86 2.61 6.52
C GLU A 102 -9.68 1.66 5.65
N VAL A 103 -10.45 2.20 4.72
CA VAL A 103 -11.26 1.42 3.79
C VAL A 103 -10.36 0.56 2.88
N LEU A 104 -9.27 1.13 2.37
CA LEU A 104 -8.30 0.41 1.55
C LEU A 104 -7.64 -0.72 2.32
N THR A 105 -7.19 -0.46 3.55
CA THR A 105 -6.55 -1.47 4.38
C THR A 105 -7.50 -2.62 4.70
N SER A 106 -8.77 -2.32 5.01
CA SER A 106 -9.78 -3.35 5.22
C SER A 106 -9.99 -4.20 3.97
N ALA A 107 -10.02 -3.59 2.81
CA ALA A 107 -10.18 -4.31 1.54
C ALA A 107 -8.96 -5.18 1.23
N VAL A 108 -7.75 -4.71 1.52
CA VAL A 108 -6.52 -5.49 1.39
C VAL A 108 -6.59 -6.74 2.27
N ILE A 109 -6.98 -6.58 3.53
CA ILE A 109 -7.09 -7.70 4.46
C ILE A 109 -8.11 -8.72 3.97
N THR A 110 -9.27 -8.27 3.51
CA THR A 110 -10.29 -9.15 2.95
C THR A 110 -9.75 -9.95 1.77
N GLU A 111 -9.04 -9.31 0.86
CA GLU A 111 -8.46 -9.97 -0.31
C GLU A 111 -7.37 -10.97 0.08
N CYS A 112 -6.50 -10.60 1.01
CA CYS A 112 -5.47 -11.52 1.50
C CYS A 112 -6.07 -12.77 2.16
N LYS A 113 -7.14 -12.61 2.93
CA LYS A 113 -7.88 -13.75 3.50
C LYS A 113 -8.45 -14.64 2.39
N ARG A 114 -9.05 -14.04 1.38
CA ARG A 114 -9.61 -14.77 0.25
C ARG A 114 -8.54 -15.59 -0.47
N LEU A 115 -7.32 -15.07 -0.56
CA LEU A 115 -6.18 -15.74 -1.18
C LEU A 115 -5.55 -16.82 -0.28
N GLY A 116 -6.01 -16.95 0.97
CA GLY A 116 -5.53 -17.98 1.89
C GLY A 116 -4.44 -17.55 2.85
N TYR A 117 -4.11 -16.28 2.90
CA TYR A 117 -3.12 -15.77 3.85
C TYR A 117 -3.74 -15.61 5.23
N THR A 118 -2.96 -15.90 6.27
CA THR A 118 -3.39 -15.83 7.67
C THR A 118 -2.67 -14.75 8.47
N ARG A 119 -1.70 -14.08 7.85
CA ARG A 119 -0.94 -13.01 8.49
C ARG A 119 -0.46 -12.04 7.41
N ILE A 120 -0.42 -10.76 7.76
CA ILE A 120 0.06 -9.69 6.89
C ILE A 120 1.04 -8.80 7.66
N TYR A 121 2.02 -8.24 6.97
CA TYR A 121 3.07 -7.39 7.54
C TYR A 121 2.99 -5.99 6.97
N LEU A 122 3.53 -5.03 7.72
CA LEU A 122 3.85 -3.70 7.20
C LEU A 122 5.12 -3.20 7.87
N ARG A 123 5.77 -2.21 7.27
CA ARG A 123 6.88 -1.52 7.92
C ARG A 123 6.64 -0.02 7.93
N THR A 124 7.15 0.64 8.95
CA THR A 124 7.02 2.09 9.11
C THR A 124 8.19 2.64 9.92
N GLU A 125 8.56 3.88 9.65
CA GLU A 125 9.50 4.64 10.47
C GLU A 125 8.80 5.33 11.65
N LYS A 126 7.48 5.37 11.65
CA LYS A 126 6.68 6.04 12.70
C LYS A 126 6.67 5.24 13.99
N ALA A 127 6.90 5.92 15.09
CA ALA A 127 7.00 5.32 16.42
C ALA A 127 5.88 5.76 17.37
N ASP A 128 4.78 6.27 16.85
CA ASP A 128 3.74 6.93 17.63
C ASP A 128 2.64 6.00 18.16
N GLY A 129 2.77 4.70 17.95
CA GLY A 129 1.78 3.74 18.41
C GLY A 129 0.52 3.64 17.56
N TYR A 130 0.49 4.32 16.43
CA TYR A 130 -0.69 4.33 15.55
C TYR A 130 -1.14 2.93 15.15
N PHE A 131 -0.21 2.12 14.66
CA PHE A 131 -0.55 0.76 14.21
C PHE A 131 -0.91 -0.17 15.37
N SER A 132 -0.25 0.00 16.53
CA SER A 132 -0.61 -0.78 17.73
C SER A 132 -2.06 -0.54 18.14
N ARG A 133 -2.52 0.71 18.06
CA ARG A 133 -3.92 1.05 18.38
C ARG A 133 -4.91 0.43 17.41
N LEU A 134 -4.48 0.13 16.18
CA LEU A 134 -5.30 -0.52 15.16
C LEU A 134 -5.22 -2.06 15.20
N GLY A 135 -4.56 -2.62 16.21
CA GLY A 135 -4.49 -4.06 16.40
C GLY A 135 -3.29 -4.72 15.73
N TRP A 136 -2.35 -3.96 15.18
CA TRP A 136 -1.10 -4.49 14.67
C TRP A 136 -0.10 -4.69 15.81
N LYS A 137 0.71 -5.74 15.72
CA LYS A 137 1.68 -6.11 16.74
C LYS A 137 3.09 -5.79 16.23
N LEU A 138 3.89 -5.09 17.06
CA LEU A 138 5.31 -4.89 16.75
C LEU A 138 6.02 -6.23 16.75
N THR A 139 6.60 -6.61 15.62
CA THR A 139 7.21 -7.93 15.40
C THR A 139 8.72 -7.81 15.32
N ASP A 140 9.24 -6.72 14.77
CA ASP A 140 10.68 -6.53 14.59
C ASP A 140 11.02 -5.04 14.56
N ASP A 141 12.23 -4.72 14.98
CA ASP A 141 12.77 -3.36 14.94
C ASP A 141 14.17 -3.50 14.33
N THR A 142 14.34 -3.01 13.10
CA THR A 142 15.53 -3.28 12.31
C THR A 142 15.92 -2.06 11.49
N ILE A 143 16.77 -2.25 10.50
CA ILE A 143 17.14 -1.21 9.54
C ILE A 143 16.76 -1.66 8.12
N ASP A 144 16.46 -0.70 7.27
CA ASP A 144 16.18 -0.98 5.85
C ASP A 144 17.48 -1.06 5.04
N GLU A 145 17.35 -1.25 3.72
CA GLU A 145 18.51 -1.35 2.82
C GLU A 145 19.31 -0.06 2.69
N LYS A 146 18.76 1.06 3.16
CA LYS A 146 19.46 2.35 3.22
C LYS A 146 20.11 2.60 4.57
N GLY A 147 20.02 1.63 5.51
CA GLY A 147 20.55 1.76 6.85
C GLY A 147 19.69 2.59 7.79
N LEU A 148 18.45 2.89 7.42
CA LEU A 148 17.54 3.69 8.23
C LEU A 148 16.68 2.79 9.12
N PRO A 149 16.37 3.24 10.35
CA PRO A 149 15.51 2.46 11.25
C PRO A 149 14.14 2.24 10.63
N THR A 150 13.62 1.03 10.78
CA THR A 150 12.28 0.68 10.37
C THR A 150 11.69 -0.33 11.35
N ARG A 151 10.37 -0.25 11.56
CA ARG A 151 9.65 -1.15 12.45
C ARG A 151 8.71 -2.01 11.65
N VAL A 152 8.73 -3.30 11.94
CA VAL A 152 7.86 -4.28 11.29
C VAL A 152 6.70 -4.60 12.22
N PHE A 153 5.51 -4.46 11.70
CA PHE A 153 4.28 -4.85 12.39
C PHE A 153 3.63 -6.01 11.64
N SER A 154 2.95 -6.86 12.38
CA SER A 154 2.18 -7.94 11.79
C SER A 154 0.76 -7.93 12.34
N LYS A 155 -0.15 -8.52 11.57
CA LYS A 155 -1.54 -8.72 11.98
C LYS A 155 -1.99 -10.09 11.51
N ASP A 156 -2.55 -10.86 12.44
CA ASP A 156 -3.22 -12.10 12.10
C ASP A 156 -4.59 -11.77 11.49
N ILE A 157 -4.91 -12.45 10.41
CA ILE A 157 -6.11 -12.14 9.63
C ILE A 157 -6.94 -13.39 9.34
#